data_64fde0a95a4c5b68870abc6d0a1d4755
#
_entry.id   64fde0a95a4c5b68870abc6d0a1d4755
#
_cell.length_a   1.000
_cell.length_b   1.000
_cell.length_c   1.000
_cell.angle_alpha   90.00
_cell.angle_beta   90.00
_cell.angle_gamma   90.00
#
_symmetry.space_group_name_H-M   'P 1'
#
loop_
_entity.id
_entity.type
_entity.pdbx_description
1 polymer ?
#
loop_
_entity_poly.entity_id
_entity_poly.type
_entity_poly.pdbx_seq_one_letter_code
_entity_poly.pdbx_strand_id
1 'polypeptide(L)'
;TLGKAQLKALAPLLRDLRERGFARVILIHHPPFPGLAVPRKALTDAAAFRDLIAAEGAELVLHGHNHRHMLNPLKTRFGTAHAVGVPSASMGVGDGHTPAAWYRYQIVRTEGRWATTLTSRDYDPATGTLSWGPEMPLST
;
A
#
# COMPACT_ATOMS: atom_id res chain seq x y z
N THR A 1 4.34 -16.10 3.37
CA THR A 1 3.94 -15.89 4.77
C THR A 1 4.85 -14.88 5.45
N LEU A 2 4.31 -14.06 6.34
CA LEU A 2 5.08 -13.24 7.30
C LEU A 2 5.50 -14.09 8.52
N GLY A 3 4.61 -14.95 8.97
CA GLY A 3 4.80 -15.79 10.14
C GLY A 3 4.35 -15.15 11.45
N LYS A 4 3.99 -16.01 12.41
CA LYS A 4 3.42 -15.59 13.69
C LYS A 4 4.35 -14.67 14.50
N ALA A 5 5.66 -14.89 14.45
CA ALA A 5 6.62 -14.07 15.20
C ALA A 5 6.66 -12.63 14.71
N GLN A 6 6.67 -12.40 13.38
CA GLN A 6 6.66 -11.06 12.80
C GLN A 6 5.32 -10.34 13.08
N LEU A 7 4.19 -11.03 12.90
CA LEU A 7 2.88 -10.45 13.22
C LEU A 7 2.78 -10.07 14.69
N LYS A 8 3.26 -10.91 15.61
CA LYS A 8 3.30 -10.62 17.04
C LYS A 8 4.17 -9.40 17.39
N ALA A 9 5.29 -9.22 16.69
CA ALA A 9 6.17 -8.07 16.89
C ALA A 9 5.63 -6.78 16.26
N LEU A 10 4.91 -6.88 15.16
CA LEU A 10 4.37 -5.71 14.43
C LEU A 10 3.29 -4.96 15.24
N ALA A 11 2.41 -5.66 15.94
CA ALA A 11 1.30 -5.05 16.67
C ALA A 11 1.76 -4.01 17.73
N PRO A 12 2.66 -4.34 18.68
CA PRO A 12 3.14 -3.36 19.64
C PRO A 12 3.95 -2.24 18.98
N LEU A 13 4.68 -2.51 17.90
CA LEU A 13 5.41 -1.50 17.16
C LEU A 13 4.47 -0.46 16.54
N LEU A 14 3.39 -0.89 15.88
CA LEU A 14 2.40 0.04 15.29
C LEU A 14 1.71 0.90 16.35
N ARG A 15 1.48 0.32 17.53
CA ARG A 15 0.90 1.03 18.67
C ARG A 15 1.85 2.10 19.22
N ASP A 16 3.10 1.75 19.49
CA ASP A 16 4.13 2.69 19.96
C ASP A 16 4.32 3.85 18.98
N LEU A 17 4.43 3.54 17.68
CA LEU A 17 4.58 4.58 16.66
C LEU A 17 3.37 5.52 16.59
N ARG A 18 2.14 5.00 16.76
CA ARG A 18 0.93 5.83 16.84
C ARG A 18 0.96 6.75 18.05
N GLU A 19 1.28 6.20 19.22
CA GLU A 19 1.33 6.96 20.50
C GLU A 19 2.38 8.06 20.46
N ARG A 20 3.48 7.81 19.76
CA ARG A 20 4.53 8.80 19.50
C ARG A 20 4.20 9.77 18.35
N GLY A 21 3.04 9.62 17.71
CA GLY A 21 2.57 10.53 16.68
C GLY A 21 3.28 10.40 15.32
N PHE A 22 3.80 9.21 14.98
CA PHE A 22 4.38 8.93 13.65
C PHE A 22 3.33 8.50 12.63
N ALA A 23 3.52 8.89 11.37
CA ALA A 23 2.86 8.24 10.25
C ALA A 23 3.46 6.83 10.06
N ARG A 24 2.58 5.83 9.88
CA ARG A 24 3.00 4.42 9.80
C ARG A 24 2.83 3.93 8.37
N VAL A 25 3.94 3.66 7.71
CA VAL A 25 3.99 3.12 6.34
C VAL A 25 4.62 1.73 6.39
N ILE A 26 3.87 0.72 5.97
CA ILE A 26 4.34 -0.66 5.93
C ILE A 26 4.70 -1.03 4.50
N LEU A 27 5.88 -1.59 4.30
CA LEU A 27 6.35 -2.10 3.01
C LEU A 27 6.29 -3.63 3.02
N ILE A 28 5.59 -4.21 2.06
CA ILE A 28 5.46 -5.65 1.92
C ILE A 28 5.46 -6.03 0.43
N HIS A 29 6.05 -7.18 0.06
CA HIS A 29 6.09 -7.56 -1.36
C HIS A 29 4.74 -8.03 -1.89
N HIS A 30 4.08 -8.94 -1.16
CA HIS A 30 2.80 -9.52 -1.59
C HIS A 30 1.61 -8.62 -1.24
N PRO A 31 0.53 -8.66 -2.05
CA PRO A 31 -0.73 -8.02 -1.68
C PRO A 31 -1.16 -8.43 -0.28
N PRO A 32 -1.44 -7.45 0.61
CA PRO A 32 -1.52 -7.73 2.05
C PRO A 32 -2.87 -8.28 2.53
N PHE A 33 -3.93 -8.14 1.71
CA PHE A 33 -5.28 -8.54 2.13
C PHE A 33 -5.81 -9.70 1.32
N PRO A 34 -6.71 -10.54 1.90
CA PRO A 34 -7.34 -11.66 1.19
C PRO A 34 -8.02 -11.20 -0.11
N GLY A 35 -7.93 -12.03 -1.15
CA GLY A 35 -8.58 -11.78 -2.43
C GLY A 35 -7.82 -10.85 -3.39
N LEU A 36 -6.73 -10.21 -2.96
CA LEU A 36 -5.95 -9.29 -3.81
C LEU A 36 -4.97 -10.00 -4.74
N ALA A 37 -4.72 -11.29 -4.57
CA ALA A 37 -3.90 -12.10 -5.46
C ALA A 37 -4.54 -13.48 -5.67
N VAL A 38 -4.16 -14.13 -6.77
CA VAL A 38 -4.58 -15.53 -6.99
C VAL A 38 -4.04 -16.43 -5.88
N PRO A 39 -4.76 -17.50 -5.46
CA PRO A 39 -4.42 -18.29 -4.27
C PRO A 39 -2.97 -18.76 -4.19
N ARG A 40 -2.40 -19.25 -5.30
CA ARG A 40 -1.00 -19.75 -5.34
C ARG A 40 0.06 -18.65 -5.15
N LYS A 41 -0.32 -17.37 -5.31
CA LYS A 41 0.56 -16.20 -5.18
C LYS A 41 0.16 -15.31 -4.00
N ALA A 42 -0.87 -15.68 -3.26
CA ALA A 42 -1.36 -14.90 -2.14
C ALA A 42 -0.46 -15.05 -0.90
N LEU A 43 -0.45 -14.03 -0.07
CA LEU A 43 0.13 -14.12 1.26
C LEU A 43 -0.69 -15.08 2.10
N THR A 44 -0.10 -16.16 2.61
CA THR A 44 -0.84 -17.24 3.30
C THR A 44 -1.45 -16.79 4.63
N ASP A 45 -0.89 -15.78 5.28
CA ASP A 45 -1.37 -15.15 6.51
C ASP A 45 -1.97 -13.75 6.29
N ALA A 46 -2.47 -13.48 5.06
CA ALA A 46 -3.11 -12.21 4.71
C ALA A 46 -4.29 -11.84 5.62
N ALA A 47 -5.09 -12.83 6.04
CA ALA A 47 -6.22 -12.59 6.95
C ALA A 47 -5.73 -12.10 8.32
N ALA A 48 -4.74 -12.76 8.91
CA ALA A 48 -4.17 -12.37 10.19
C ALA A 48 -3.49 -10.99 10.11
N PHE A 49 -2.81 -10.68 8.99
CA PHE A 49 -2.22 -9.37 8.76
C PHE A 49 -3.32 -8.29 8.63
N ARG A 50 -4.38 -8.53 7.84
CA ARG A 50 -5.52 -7.61 7.72
C ARG A 50 -6.14 -7.31 9.09
N ASP A 51 -6.39 -8.34 9.91
CA ASP A 51 -7.02 -8.19 11.22
C ASP A 51 -6.11 -7.40 12.19
N LEU A 52 -4.80 -7.60 12.10
CA LEU A 52 -3.82 -6.80 12.84
C LEU A 52 -3.88 -5.33 12.42
N ILE A 53 -3.88 -5.02 11.12
CA ILE A 53 -3.99 -3.63 10.63
C ILE A 53 -5.34 -3.01 11.01
N ALA A 54 -6.43 -3.77 10.95
CA ALA A 54 -7.74 -3.29 11.39
C ALA A 54 -7.75 -2.92 12.88
N ALA A 55 -7.02 -3.65 13.71
CA ALA A 55 -6.92 -3.41 15.15
C ALA A 55 -5.96 -2.27 15.53
N GLU A 56 -4.77 -2.21 14.95
CA GLU A 56 -3.71 -1.27 15.35
C GLU A 56 -3.63 -0.02 14.44
N GLY A 57 -4.17 -0.09 13.22
CA GLY A 57 -4.11 0.98 12.22
C GLY A 57 -2.73 1.10 11.55
N ALA A 58 -2.74 1.69 10.36
CA ALA A 58 -1.59 2.21 9.64
C ALA A 58 -2.11 3.24 8.63
N GLU A 59 -1.30 4.16 8.19
CA GLU A 59 -1.69 5.13 7.16
C GLU A 59 -1.61 4.49 5.78
N LEU A 60 -0.51 3.75 5.51
CA LEU A 60 -0.29 3.08 4.21
C LEU A 60 0.28 1.68 4.39
N VAL A 61 -0.11 0.78 3.48
CA VAL A 61 0.54 -0.51 3.25
C VAL A 61 0.91 -0.57 1.77
N LEU A 62 2.18 -0.45 1.44
CA LEU A 62 2.66 -0.43 0.07
C LEU A 62 3.11 -1.81 -0.37
N HIS A 63 2.66 -2.25 -1.55
CA HIS A 63 2.98 -3.58 -2.05
C HIS A 63 3.23 -3.60 -3.56
N GLY A 64 3.85 -4.66 -4.04
CA GLY A 64 4.09 -4.92 -5.46
C GLY A 64 3.43 -6.21 -5.93
N HIS A 65 4.21 -7.11 -6.50
CA HIS A 65 3.90 -8.48 -6.92
C HIS A 65 2.94 -8.61 -8.11
N ASN A 66 1.80 -7.92 -8.09
CA ASN A 66 0.78 -8.02 -9.15
C ASN A 66 1.09 -7.17 -10.38
N HIS A 67 2.10 -6.31 -10.32
CA HIS A 67 2.55 -5.42 -11.40
C HIS A 67 1.41 -4.57 -12.00
N ARG A 68 0.52 -4.04 -11.16
CA ARG A 68 -0.61 -3.20 -11.59
C ARG A 68 -1.01 -2.19 -10.51
N HIS A 69 -1.69 -1.15 -10.92
CA HIS A 69 -2.29 -0.18 -9.99
C HIS A 69 -3.36 -0.85 -9.13
N MET A 70 -3.23 -0.71 -7.82
CA MET A 70 -4.22 -1.22 -6.87
C MET A 70 -4.40 -0.22 -5.73
N LEU A 71 -5.64 0.03 -5.35
CA LEU A 71 -5.99 0.87 -4.19
C LEU A 71 -7.10 0.18 -3.41
N ASN A 72 -6.78 -0.28 -2.22
CA ASN A 72 -7.69 -1.07 -1.40
C ASN A 72 -7.78 -0.47 0.01
N PRO A 73 -8.86 0.26 0.34
CA PRO A 73 -9.05 0.80 1.68
C PRO A 73 -9.45 -0.31 2.66
N LEU A 74 -8.99 -0.18 3.89
CA LEU A 74 -9.37 -1.02 5.02
C LEU A 74 -9.77 -0.13 6.19
N LYS A 75 -10.99 -0.26 6.68
CA LYS A 75 -11.43 0.40 7.91
C LYS A 75 -10.66 -0.16 9.11
N THR A 76 -10.12 0.72 9.92
CA THR A 76 -9.41 0.41 11.15
C THR A 76 -10.07 1.08 12.35
N ARG A 77 -9.61 0.78 13.56
CA ARG A 77 -10.06 1.49 14.77
C ARG A 77 -9.69 2.97 14.79
N PHE A 78 -8.77 3.41 13.95
CA PHE A 78 -8.17 4.75 13.99
C PHE A 78 -8.32 5.53 12.68
N GLY A 79 -9.19 5.08 11.78
CA GLY A 79 -9.41 5.67 10.46
C GLY A 79 -9.33 4.62 9.36
N THR A 80 -8.87 5.00 8.18
CA THR A 80 -8.75 4.11 7.03
C THR A 80 -7.29 3.88 6.67
N ALA A 81 -6.84 2.63 6.66
CA ALA A 81 -5.57 2.24 6.07
C ALA A 81 -5.74 1.98 4.57
N HIS A 82 -4.77 2.35 3.76
CA HIS A 82 -4.80 2.10 2.31
C HIS A 82 -3.70 1.13 1.91
N ALA A 83 -4.09 -0.04 1.36
CA ALA A 83 -3.16 -0.92 0.68
C ALA A 83 -3.02 -0.48 -0.79
N VAL A 84 -1.82 -0.06 -1.16
CA VAL A 84 -1.53 0.48 -2.49
C VAL A 84 -0.52 -0.39 -3.20
N GLY A 85 -0.94 -0.95 -4.34
CA GLY A 85 -0.09 -1.70 -5.25
C GLY A 85 0.33 -0.84 -6.44
N VAL A 86 1.57 -0.98 -6.87
CA VAL A 86 2.14 -0.22 -7.97
C VAL A 86 2.66 -1.18 -9.05
N PRO A 87 2.60 -0.81 -10.36
CA PRO A 87 3.27 -1.53 -11.42
C PRO A 87 4.78 -1.63 -11.18
N SER A 88 5.45 -2.52 -11.89
CA SER A 88 6.92 -2.58 -11.86
C SER A 88 7.49 -1.32 -12.53
N ALA A 89 8.45 -0.67 -11.89
CA ALA A 89 9.10 0.53 -12.44
C ALA A 89 9.96 0.24 -13.70
N SER A 90 10.21 -1.03 -14.01
CA SER A 90 11.01 -1.49 -15.17
C SER A 90 10.22 -2.35 -16.16
N MET A 91 8.88 -2.44 -16.03
CA MET A 91 8.09 -3.26 -16.94
C MET A 91 7.99 -2.58 -18.31
N GLY A 92 8.46 -3.29 -19.32
CA GLY A 92 8.26 -2.89 -20.71
C GLY A 92 6.82 -3.06 -21.18
N VAL A 93 6.56 -2.62 -22.39
CA VAL A 93 5.27 -2.84 -23.07
C VAL A 93 5.25 -4.23 -23.71
N GLY A 94 4.15 -4.93 -23.56
CA GLY A 94 3.89 -6.23 -24.20
C GLY A 94 3.04 -7.15 -23.30
N ASP A 95 2.39 -8.13 -23.91
CA ASP A 95 1.72 -9.26 -23.25
C ASP A 95 0.66 -8.91 -22.17
N GLY A 96 -0.02 -7.77 -22.30
CA GLY A 96 -1.09 -7.36 -21.37
C GLY A 96 -0.60 -6.91 -19.99
N HIS A 97 0.69 -6.62 -19.82
CA HIS A 97 1.22 -6.02 -18.61
C HIS A 97 0.93 -4.52 -18.53
N THR A 98 0.69 -4.04 -17.33
CA THR A 98 0.62 -2.60 -17.06
C THR A 98 2.01 -1.99 -17.26
N PRO A 99 2.13 -0.91 -18.07
CA PRO A 99 3.41 -0.23 -18.27
C PRO A 99 4.06 0.22 -16.98
N ALA A 100 5.36 0.51 -17.05
CA ALA A 100 6.12 0.97 -15.89
C ALA A 100 5.50 2.21 -15.26
N ALA A 101 5.45 2.22 -13.94
CA ALA A 101 4.96 3.36 -13.17
C ALA A 101 5.60 3.41 -11.78
N TRP A 102 5.56 4.59 -11.16
CA TRP A 102 5.89 4.76 -9.75
C TRP A 102 4.98 5.81 -9.12
N TYR A 103 4.90 5.81 -7.79
CA TYR A 103 4.02 6.69 -7.04
C TYR A 103 4.82 7.61 -6.11
N ARG A 104 4.41 8.87 -6.08
CA ARG A 104 4.81 9.83 -5.06
C ARG A 104 3.72 9.88 -3.99
N TYR A 105 4.11 9.72 -2.74
CA TYR A 105 3.24 9.92 -1.58
C TYR A 105 3.66 11.19 -0.85
N GLN A 106 2.70 12.04 -0.57
CA GLN A 106 2.87 13.18 0.30
C GLN A 106 2.05 12.93 1.57
N ILE A 107 2.72 12.83 2.70
CA ILE A 107 2.11 12.55 3.99
C ILE A 107 2.34 13.77 4.88
N VAL A 108 1.26 14.46 5.26
CA VAL A 108 1.30 15.68 6.06
C VAL A 108 0.41 15.54 7.29
N ARG A 109 0.78 16.20 8.37
CA ARG A 109 -0.04 16.23 9.58
C ARG A 109 -0.92 17.47 9.55
N THR A 110 -2.24 17.27 9.56
CA THR A 110 -3.24 18.35 9.54
C THR A 110 -4.21 18.11 10.67
N GLU A 111 -4.37 19.07 11.55
CA GLU A 111 -5.31 19.00 12.70
C GLU A 111 -5.13 17.73 13.55
N GLY A 112 -3.88 17.32 13.76
CA GLY A 112 -3.55 16.14 14.55
C GLY A 112 -3.73 14.80 13.86
N ARG A 113 -4.16 14.78 12.59
CA ARG A 113 -4.33 13.58 11.76
C ARG A 113 -3.33 13.56 10.62
N TRP A 114 -3.06 12.37 10.09
CA TRP A 114 -2.25 12.20 8.90
C TRP A 114 -3.11 12.24 7.65
N ALA A 115 -2.84 13.18 6.76
CA ALA A 115 -3.42 13.26 5.43
C ALA A 115 -2.39 12.76 4.41
N THR A 116 -2.82 11.89 3.50
CA THR A 116 -1.95 11.32 2.46
C THR A 116 -2.51 11.65 1.09
N THR A 117 -1.64 12.12 0.20
CA THR A 117 -1.94 12.29 -1.22
C THR A 117 -1.01 11.40 -2.03
N LEU A 118 -1.57 10.73 -3.03
CA LEU A 118 -0.87 9.89 -3.99
C LEU A 118 -0.87 10.57 -5.35
N THR A 119 0.25 10.57 -6.05
CA THR A 119 0.36 11.00 -7.45
C THR A 119 1.15 9.94 -8.20
N SER A 120 0.61 9.45 -9.33
CA SER A 120 1.34 8.51 -10.19
C SER A 120 2.27 9.22 -11.16
N ARG A 121 3.31 8.50 -11.57
CA ARG A 121 4.16 8.83 -12.70
C ARG A 121 4.14 7.64 -13.63
N ASP A 122 3.44 7.76 -14.74
CA ASP A 122 3.11 6.65 -15.62
C ASP A 122 3.90 6.76 -16.92
N TYR A 123 4.44 5.64 -17.40
CA TYR A 123 5.09 5.55 -18.69
C TYR A 123 4.03 5.29 -19.78
N ASP A 124 4.00 6.18 -20.78
CA ASP A 124 3.21 5.97 -21.99
C ASP A 124 4.08 5.32 -23.07
N PRO A 125 3.80 4.06 -23.40
CA PRO A 125 4.58 3.34 -24.43
C PRO A 125 4.35 3.84 -25.84
N ALA A 126 3.21 4.48 -26.13
CA ALA A 126 2.93 4.98 -27.46
C ALA A 126 3.78 6.22 -27.80
N THR A 127 4.09 7.03 -26.82
CA THR A 127 4.89 8.26 -26.97
C THR A 127 6.30 8.13 -26.42
N GLY A 128 6.59 7.09 -25.62
CA GLY A 128 7.87 6.92 -24.93
C GLY A 128 8.10 7.94 -23.81
N THR A 129 7.05 8.59 -23.32
CA THR A 129 7.14 9.67 -22.34
C THR A 129 6.62 9.25 -20.95
N LEU A 130 7.01 10.00 -19.93
CA LEU A 130 6.50 9.90 -18.58
C LEU A 130 5.56 11.07 -18.27
N SER A 131 4.36 10.80 -17.79
CA SER A 131 3.39 11.82 -17.39
C SER A 131 3.01 11.70 -15.92
N TRP A 132 2.66 12.83 -15.30
CA TRP A 132 2.05 12.83 -13.98
C TRP A 132 0.55 12.57 -14.07
N GLY A 133 0.06 11.66 -13.29
CA GLY A 133 -1.37 11.50 -13.05
C GLY A 133 -1.94 12.59 -12.14
N PRO A 134 -3.26 12.59 -11.93
CA PRO A 134 -3.90 13.53 -10.99
C PRO A 134 -3.46 13.25 -9.55
N GLU A 135 -3.51 14.28 -8.71
CA GLU A 135 -3.38 14.11 -7.28
C GLU A 135 -4.62 13.42 -6.71
N MET A 136 -4.41 12.36 -5.96
CA MET A 136 -5.47 11.56 -5.35
C MET A 136 -5.32 11.61 -3.83
N PRO A 137 -6.21 12.32 -3.11
CA PRO A 137 -6.23 12.26 -1.66
C PRO A 137 -6.72 10.88 -1.21
N LEU A 138 -5.99 10.28 -0.28
CA LEU A 138 -6.36 9.04 0.39
C LEU A 138 -7.04 9.44 1.71
N SER A 139 -8.37 9.33 1.75
CA SER A 139 -9.15 9.69 2.94
C SER A 139 -8.84 8.75 4.11
N THR A 140 -8.53 9.31 5.26
CA THR A 140 -8.34 8.59 6.54
C THR A 140 -9.67 8.33 7.26
#